data_a75d7763f33ede08f9b5d8d6e52800ee
#
_entry.id   a75d7763f33ede08f9b5d8d6e52800ee
#
_cell.length_a   1.000
_cell.length_b   1.000
_cell.length_c   1.000
_cell.angle_alpha   90.00
_cell.angle_beta   90.00
_cell.angle_gamma   90.00
#
_symmetry.space_group_name_H-M   'P 1'
#
loop_
_entity.id
_entity.type
_entity.pdbx_description
1 polymer ?
#
loop_
_entity_poly.entity_id
_entity_poly.type
_entity_poly.pdbx_seq_one_letter_code
_entity_poly.pdbx_strand_id
1 'polypeptide(L)'
;MNISEIIKKADLQAFKPVPFWSINSKLDLGEIKRQISEMNDFGLGGFIFHARAGLETPYLSDEWFEAVGVALEKAKELGLKVWLYDEYGWPSGFVGGKLLSDEENRAGFL
;
A
#
# COMPACT_ATOMS: atom_id res chain seq x y z
N MET A 1 11.55 -19.25 -32.46
CA MET A 1 12.00 -18.41 -31.32
C MET A 1 12.46 -19.35 -30.21
N ASN A 2 13.67 -19.24 -29.79
CA ASN A 2 14.17 -20.08 -28.68
C ASN A 2 13.89 -19.41 -27.33
N ILE A 3 13.96 -20.19 -26.25
CA ILE A 3 13.69 -19.73 -24.88
C ILE A 3 14.55 -18.52 -24.51
N SER A 4 15.81 -18.49 -24.94
CA SER A 4 16.73 -17.39 -24.66
C SER A 4 16.27 -16.07 -25.30
N GLU A 5 15.69 -16.11 -26.48
CA GLU A 5 15.12 -14.93 -27.15
C GLU A 5 13.84 -14.46 -26.47
N ILE A 6 13.00 -15.39 -25.99
CA ILE A 6 11.79 -15.07 -25.26
C ILE A 6 12.16 -14.38 -23.95
N ILE A 7 13.11 -14.90 -23.19
CA ILE A 7 13.58 -14.31 -21.94
C ILE A 7 14.16 -12.92 -22.14
N LYS A 8 14.96 -12.72 -23.20
CA LYS A 8 15.56 -11.41 -23.52
C LYS A 8 14.52 -10.35 -23.89
N LYS A 9 13.38 -10.76 -24.46
CA LYS A 9 12.29 -9.87 -24.85
C LYS A 9 11.23 -9.70 -23.79
N ALA A 10 11.24 -10.56 -22.73
CA ALA A 10 10.26 -10.49 -21.67
C ALA A 10 10.43 -9.19 -20.86
N ASP A 11 9.30 -8.53 -20.59
CA ASP A 11 9.26 -7.48 -19.59
C ASP A 11 9.38 -8.10 -18.19
N LEU A 12 10.61 -8.22 -17.71
CA LEU A 12 10.89 -8.81 -16.41
C LEU A 12 10.29 -8.02 -15.25
N GLN A 13 9.93 -6.75 -15.47
CA GLN A 13 9.25 -5.92 -14.47
C GLN A 13 7.88 -6.51 -14.08
N ALA A 14 7.18 -7.13 -15.03
CA ALA A 14 5.88 -7.75 -14.79
C ALA A 14 5.94 -8.96 -13.82
N PHE A 15 7.12 -9.54 -13.64
CA PHE A 15 7.33 -10.73 -12.79
C PHE A 15 7.96 -10.40 -11.43
N LYS A 16 8.27 -9.13 -11.17
CA LYS A 16 8.80 -8.74 -9.88
C LYS A 16 7.74 -8.83 -8.79
N PRO A 17 8.09 -9.30 -7.58
CA PRO A 17 7.14 -9.43 -6.49
C PRO A 17 6.59 -8.07 -6.03
N VAL A 18 5.34 -8.09 -5.59
CA VAL A 18 4.61 -6.93 -5.06
C VAL A 18 4.07 -7.31 -3.69
N PRO A 19 4.78 -7.00 -2.61
CA PRO A 19 4.37 -7.37 -1.27
C PRO A 19 3.24 -6.49 -0.73
N PHE A 20 2.49 -7.03 0.23
CA PHE A 20 1.72 -6.21 1.17
C PHE A 20 2.70 -5.43 2.06
N TRP A 21 2.58 -4.10 2.04
CA TRP A 21 3.32 -3.25 2.93
C TRP A 21 2.44 -2.81 4.09
N SER A 22 2.62 -3.47 5.23
CA SER A 22 1.84 -3.20 6.44
C SER A 22 2.24 -1.86 7.05
N ILE A 23 1.37 -0.87 6.92
CA ILE A 23 1.54 0.46 7.50
C ILE A 23 1.01 0.41 8.92
N ASN A 24 1.90 0.31 9.89
CA ASN A 24 1.60 -0.05 11.28
C ASN A 24 2.36 0.77 12.32
N SER A 25 2.71 2.02 11.99
CA SER A 25 3.37 2.95 12.91
C SER A 25 2.89 4.37 12.69
N LYS A 26 3.51 5.33 13.37
CA LYS A 26 3.38 6.73 13.00
C LYS A 26 4.02 6.94 11.63
N LEU A 27 3.31 7.62 10.74
CA LEU A 27 3.82 7.89 9.40
C LEU A 27 4.85 9.01 9.44
N ASP A 28 6.03 8.71 8.90
CA ASP A 28 7.11 9.66 8.64
C ASP A 28 7.39 9.68 7.14
N LEU A 29 7.28 10.84 6.52
CA LEU A 29 7.39 10.98 5.07
C LEU A 29 8.79 10.67 4.55
N GLY A 30 9.82 10.95 5.34
CA GLY A 30 11.20 10.61 5.02
C GLY A 30 11.44 9.11 5.04
N GLU A 31 10.91 8.44 6.06
CA GLU A 31 11.00 7.00 6.22
C GLU A 31 10.24 6.25 5.12
N ILE A 32 9.06 6.75 4.73
CA ILE A 32 8.30 6.22 3.59
C ILE A 32 9.14 6.25 2.31
N LYS A 33 9.75 7.38 1.99
CA LYS A 33 10.63 7.51 0.81
C LYS A 33 11.83 6.57 0.89
N ARG A 34 12.44 6.44 2.07
CA ARG A 34 13.59 5.57 2.30
C ARG A 34 13.24 4.12 2.05
N GLN A 35 12.14 3.63 2.64
CA GLN A 35 11.70 2.24 2.48
C GLN A 35 11.31 1.92 1.03
N ILE A 36 10.65 2.84 0.33
CA ILE A 36 10.32 2.65 -1.09
C ILE A 36 11.60 2.57 -1.95
N SER A 37 12.61 3.37 -1.64
CA SER A 37 13.92 3.27 -2.32
C SER A 37 14.55 1.91 -2.09
N GLU A 38 14.54 1.40 -0.86
CA GLU A 38 15.03 0.05 -0.54
C GLU A 38 14.25 -1.05 -1.27
N MET A 39 12.92 -0.94 -1.35
CA MET A 39 12.10 -1.89 -2.12
C MET A 39 12.55 -1.96 -3.58
N ASN A 40 12.84 -0.81 -4.19
CA ASN A 40 13.37 -0.75 -5.54
C ASN A 40 14.76 -1.40 -5.64
N ASP A 41 15.65 -1.12 -4.69
CA ASP A 41 17.03 -1.66 -4.67
C ASP A 41 17.03 -3.19 -4.47
N PHE A 42 16.07 -3.71 -3.71
CA PHE A 42 15.85 -5.16 -3.55
C PHE A 42 15.16 -5.83 -4.74
N GLY A 43 14.77 -5.09 -5.75
CA GLY A 43 14.19 -5.63 -6.97
C GLY A 43 12.69 -5.92 -6.88
N LEU A 44 11.96 -5.27 -5.97
CA LEU A 44 10.50 -5.34 -5.94
C LEU A 44 9.89 -4.57 -7.10
N GLY A 45 8.74 -5.03 -7.60
CA GLY A 45 8.01 -4.41 -8.70
C GLY A 45 7.03 -3.32 -8.26
N GLY A 46 6.79 -3.25 -6.97
CA GLY A 46 5.84 -2.32 -6.35
C GLY A 46 5.46 -2.77 -4.95
N PHE A 47 4.35 -2.26 -4.46
CA PHE A 47 3.83 -2.61 -3.14
C PHE A 47 2.32 -2.37 -3.05
N ILE A 48 1.69 -2.99 -2.06
CA ILE A 48 0.31 -2.74 -1.68
C ILE A 48 0.34 -1.95 -0.37
N PHE A 49 -0.04 -0.67 -0.42
CA PHE A 49 -0.05 0.23 0.73
C PHE A 49 -1.28 -0.08 1.58
N HIS A 50 -1.08 -0.67 2.76
CA HIS A 50 -2.14 -1.25 3.56
C HIS A 50 -2.06 -0.81 5.03
N ALA A 51 -3.07 -0.07 5.50
CA ALA A 51 -3.20 0.29 6.91
C ALA A 51 -3.46 -0.96 7.78
N ARG A 52 -2.63 -1.18 8.79
CA ARG A 52 -2.69 -2.34 9.68
C ARG A 52 -2.68 -1.94 11.15
N ALA A 53 -3.00 -2.91 11.99
CA ALA A 53 -2.96 -2.74 13.44
C ALA A 53 -1.58 -2.20 13.88
N GLY A 54 -1.59 -1.17 14.72
CA GLY A 54 -0.40 -0.41 15.11
C GLY A 54 -0.22 0.92 14.39
N LEU A 55 -1.04 1.23 13.38
CA LEU A 55 -1.06 2.55 12.75
C LEU A 55 -1.44 3.61 13.79
N GLU A 56 -0.52 4.56 14.00
CA GLU A 56 -0.71 5.67 14.95
C GLU A 56 -1.26 6.93 14.28
N THR A 57 -0.92 7.16 13.01
CA THR A 57 -1.51 8.24 12.22
C THR A 57 -2.97 7.91 11.93
N PRO A 58 -3.92 8.81 12.23
CA PRO A 58 -5.34 8.51 12.04
C PRO A 58 -5.65 8.13 10.59
N TYR A 59 -6.30 6.99 10.41
CA TYR A 59 -6.70 6.48 9.11
C TYR A 59 -7.68 7.42 8.42
N LEU A 60 -7.46 7.72 7.14
CA LEU A 60 -8.20 8.68 6.31
C LEU A 60 -8.10 10.14 6.80
N SER A 61 -7.10 10.49 7.62
CA SER A 61 -6.77 11.87 7.93
C SER A 61 -6.01 12.55 6.80
N ASP A 62 -5.84 13.87 6.90
CA ASP A 62 -5.03 14.62 5.94
C ASP A 62 -3.58 14.11 5.91
N GLU A 63 -3.01 13.78 7.09
CA GLU A 63 -1.67 13.20 7.20
C GLU A 63 -1.57 11.81 6.55
N TRP A 64 -2.63 11.01 6.63
CA TRP A 64 -2.70 9.74 5.91
C TRP A 64 -2.64 9.95 4.40
N PHE A 65 -3.45 10.87 3.87
CA PHE A 65 -3.48 11.16 2.44
C PHE A 65 -2.19 11.82 1.95
N GLU A 66 -1.55 12.66 2.77
CA GLU A 66 -0.23 13.20 2.46
C GLU A 66 0.81 12.08 2.32
N ALA A 67 0.82 11.14 3.25
CA ALA A 67 1.71 9.97 3.20
C ALA A 67 1.46 9.10 1.97
N VAL A 68 0.20 8.86 1.62
CA VAL A 68 -0.18 8.15 0.39
C VAL A 68 0.33 8.90 -0.84
N GLY A 69 0.15 10.22 -0.90
CA GLY A 69 0.65 11.08 -1.99
C GLY A 69 2.17 10.97 -2.16
N VAL A 70 2.91 11.10 -1.06
CA VAL A 70 4.38 10.96 -1.06
C VAL A 70 4.82 9.56 -1.52
N ALA A 71 4.12 8.51 -1.10
CA ALA A 71 4.41 7.14 -1.52
C ALA A 71 4.19 6.96 -3.03
N LEU A 72 3.10 7.51 -3.57
CA LEU A 72 2.79 7.46 -5.00
C LEU A 72 3.81 8.21 -5.85
N GLU A 73 4.21 9.42 -5.43
CA GLU A 73 5.22 10.22 -6.13
C GLU A 73 6.58 9.50 -6.15
N LYS A 74 7.01 8.97 -5.01
CA LYS A 74 8.28 8.24 -4.92
C LYS A 74 8.26 6.94 -5.74
N ALA A 75 7.18 6.21 -5.70
CA ALA A 75 7.00 5.01 -6.52
C ALA A 75 7.03 5.33 -8.02
N LYS A 76 6.36 6.40 -8.44
CA LYS A 76 6.37 6.87 -9.83
C LYS A 76 7.78 7.26 -10.30
N GLU A 77 8.54 7.96 -9.46
CA GLU A 77 9.95 8.31 -9.73
C GLU A 77 10.79 7.06 -10.04
N LEU A 78 10.56 5.98 -9.31
CA LEU A 78 11.32 4.73 -9.42
C LEU A 78 10.70 3.69 -10.38
N GLY A 79 9.56 3.98 -10.99
CA GLY A 79 8.86 3.06 -11.88
C GLY A 79 8.20 1.88 -11.16
N LEU A 80 7.91 2.01 -9.87
CA LEU A 80 7.22 1.00 -9.07
C LEU A 80 5.71 1.10 -9.22
N LYS A 81 5.03 -0.04 -9.17
CA LYS A 81 3.57 -0.13 -9.15
C LYS A 81 3.05 -0.01 -7.73
N VAL A 82 1.93 0.69 -7.56
CA VAL A 82 1.29 0.86 -6.26
C VAL A 82 -0.16 0.43 -6.33
N TRP A 83 -0.55 -0.36 -5.35
CA TRP A 83 -1.94 -0.63 -5.04
C TRP A 83 -2.27 -0.04 -3.68
N LEU A 84 -3.39 0.61 -3.59
CA LEU A 84 -3.94 1.08 -2.32
C LEU A 84 -4.98 0.07 -1.84
N TYR A 85 -4.77 -0.49 -0.66
CA TYR A 85 -5.75 -1.35 -0.03
C TYR A 85 -6.87 -0.49 0.58
N ASP A 86 -8.10 -0.86 0.31
CA ASP A 86 -9.30 -0.05 0.59
C ASP A 86 -9.78 -0.10 2.05
N GLU A 87 -8.98 -0.65 2.96
CA GLU A 87 -9.41 -0.88 4.33
C GLU A 87 -8.30 -0.64 5.36
N TYR A 88 -8.71 -0.42 6.61
CA TYR A 88 -7.85 -0.47 7.78
C TYR A 88 -8.02 -1.80 8.51
N GLY A 89 -7.07 -2.69 8.31
CA GLY A 89 -7.14 -4.04 8.83
C GLY A 89 -7.95 -4.97 7.92
N TRP A 90 -8.89 -5.69 8.48
CA TRP A 90 -9.65 -6.74 7.82
C TRP A 90 -10.99 -6.97 8.53
N PRO A 91 -12.11 -7.29 7.84
CA PRO A 91 -12.32 -7.36 6.39
C PRO A 91 -12.62 -5.99 5.75
N SER A 92 -12.59 -5.95 4.40
CA SER A 92 -13.00 -4.77 3.61
C SER A 92 -14.46 -4.38 3.86
N GLY A 93 -14.72 -3.06 3.87
CA GLY A 93 -16.03 -2.48 4.18
C GLY A 93 -16.21 -2.05 5.64
N PHE A 94 -15.26 -2.38 6.50
CA PHE A 94 -15.29 -1.98 7.92
C PHE A 94 -14.84 -0.53 8.14
N VAL A 95 -14.01 0.00 7.26
CA VAL A 95 -13.45 1.37 7.26
C VAL A 95 -12.80 1.73 8.61
N GLY A 96 -12.00 0.79 9.17
CA GLY A 96 -11.37 0.97 10.47
C GLY A 96 -12.36 1.18 11.63
N GLY A 97 -13.59 0.72 11.48
CA GLY A 97 -14.67 0.88 12.46
C GLY A 97 -15.41 2.22 12.37
N LYS A 98 -15.02 3.12 11.46
CA LYS A 98 -15.64 4.46 11.36
C LYS A 98 -17.13 4.42 11.03
N LEU A 99 -17.56 3.48 10.19
CA LEU A 99 -19.00 3.34 9.88
C LEU A 99 -19.81 2.88 11.09
N LEU A 100 -19.23 2.06 11.96
CA LEU A 100 -19.89 1.52 13.15
C LEU A 100 -19.91 2.50 14.33
N SER A 101 -19.23 3.65 14.23
CA SER A 101 -19.34 4.71 15.22
C SER A 101 -20.72 5.37 15.20
N ASP A 102 -21.41 5.31 14.06
CA ASP A 102 -22.81 5.68 13.92
C ASP A 102 -23.70 4.46 14.22
N GLU A 103 -24.61 4.61 15.18
CA GLU A 103 -25.50 3.53 15.62
C GLU A 103 -26.43 3.06 14.51
N GLU A 104 -26.82 3.95 13.58
CA GLU A 104 -27.68 3.61 12.44
C GLU A 104 -27.02 2.61 11.48
N ASN A 105 -25.68 2.56 11.46
CA ASN A 105 -24.93 1.64 10.62
C ASN A 105 -24.65 0.27 11.27
N ARG A 106 -25.07 0.08 12.51
CA ARG A 106 -24.90 -1.19 13.22
C ARG A 106 -26.00 -2.17 12.88
N ALA A 107 -25.63 -3.44 12.71
CA ALA A 107 -26.61 -4.49 12.56
C ALA A 107 -27.45 -4.58 13.85
N GLY A 108 -28.74 -4.33 13.72
CA GLY A 108 -29.70 -4.57 14.82
C GLY A 108 -30.03 -6.05 14.93
N PHE A 109 -30.19 -6.55 16.14
CA PHE A 109 -30.89 -7.81 16.35
C PHE A 109 -32.40 -7.55 16.27
N LEU A 110 -33.05 -8.31 15.43
CA LEU A 110 -34.51 -8.38 15.36
C LEU A 110 -35.02 -9.23 16.51
#